data_6d6a44692ca247e096818f13761e5053
#
_entry.id   6d6a44692ca247e096818f13761e5053
#
_cell.length_a   1.000
_cell.length_b   1.000
_cell.length_c   1.000
_cell.angle_alpha   90.00
_cell.angle_beta   90.00
_cell.angle_gamma   90.00
#
_symmetry.space_group_name_H-M   'P 1'
#
loop_
_entity.id
_entity.type
_entity.pdbx_description
1 polymer ?
#
loop_
_entity_poly.entity_id
_entity_poly.type
_entity_poly.pdbx_seq_one_letter_code
_entity_poly.pdbx_strand_id
1 'polypeptide(L)'
;MKKNVILLVESLTYLSKVYTTAAVQQGRQTIGMVNPVSLQKAKKLFGAARCLREGRSLTIFAVMNIETGSRVDDSIAEDLKGTANMELVLDTAAARAGIYPPVNLLLSGTKRAELIASKEQLDGIKLIHEMLGSLRAVDMIPQLLSMLEKTSNNEDLLVRIKDWAALMKQ
;
A
#
# COMPACT_ATOMS: atom_id res chain seq x y z
N MET A 1 -7.89 -19.30 -24.33
CA MET A 1 -8.70 -18.45 -23.42
C MET A 1 -7.85 -17.29 -22.92
N LYS A 2 -8.32 -16.03 -23.08
CA LYS A 2 -7.69 -14.86 -22.45
C LYS A 2 -8.12 -14.83 -20.99
N LYS A 3 -7.19 -14.95 -20.03
CA LYS A 3 -7.51 -14.95 -18.60
C LYS A 3 -6.73 -13.82 -17.93
N ASN A 4 -7.39 -13.11 -17.02
CA ASN A 4 -6.76 -12.27 -16.03
C ASN A 4 -6.49 -13.12 -14.79
N VAL A 5 -5.29 -12.98 -14.23
CA VAL A 5 -4.84 -13.76 -13.08
C VAL A 5 -4.57 -12.80 -11.93
N ILE A 6 -5.08 -13.14 -10.75
CA ILE A 6 -4.78 -12.46 -9.48
C ILE A 6 -3.99 -13.43 -8.63
N LEU A 7 -2.81 -13.02 -8.18
CA LEU A 7 -1.96 -13.76 -7.26
C LEU A 7 -1.96 -13.05 -5.91
N LEU A 8 -2.33 -13.80 -4.86
CA LEU A 8 -2.26 -13.34 -3.48
C LEU A 8 -1.02 -13.97 -2.82
N VAL A 9 -0.16 -13.14 -2.21
CA VAL A 9 1.07 -13.58 -1.56
C VAL A 9 1.06 -13.13 -0.09
N GLU A 10 0.90 -14.06 0.81
CA GLU A 10 1.00 -13.83 2.25
C GLU A 10 2.14 -14.68 2.86
N SER A 11 3.27 -14.09 3.19
CA SER A 11 3.68 -12.70 2.96
C SER A 11 4.93 -12.67 2.09
N LEU A 12 5.16 -11.57 1.40
CA LEU A 12 6.38 -11.36 0.61
C LEU A 12 7.63 -11.28 1.51
N THR A 13 7.47 -10.77 2.75
CA THR A 13 8.49 -10.78 3.79
C THR A 13 8.92 -12.20 4.13
N TYR A 14 7.96 -13.10 4.38
CA TYR A 14 8.25 -14.49 4.69
C TYR A 14 8.92 -15.21 3.52
N LEU A 15 8.41 -15.03 2.31
CA LEU A 15 8.99 -15.59 1.09
C LEU A 15 10.45 -15.14 0.91
N SER A 16 10.76 -13.88 1.17
CA SER A 16 12.12 -13.33 1.11
C SER A 16 13.04 -13.97 2.15
N LYS A 17 12.55 -14.22 3.37
CA LYS A 17 13.27 -14.93 4.43
C LYS A 17 13.59 -16.38 4.03
N VAL A 18 12.63 -17.08 3.46
CA VAL A 18 12.83 -18.47 2.99
C VAL A 18 13.90 -18.52 1.90
N TYR A 19 13.86 -17.62 0.93
CA TYR A 19 14.91 -17.54 -0.09
C TYR A 19 16.29 -17.21 0.50
N THR A 20 16.36 -16.36 1.53
CA THR A 20 17.61 -16.03 2.23
C THR A 20 18.16 -17.26 2.94
N THR A 21 17.34 -17.99 3.67
CA THR A 21 17.75 -19.22 4.38
C THR A 21 18.24 -20.29 3.41
N ALA A 22 17.54 -20.51 2.31
CA ALA A 22 17.96 -21.46 1.29
C ALA A 22 19.29 -21.07 0.62
N ALA A 23 19.58 -19.77 0.47
CA ALA A 23 20.87 -19.32 -0.06
C ALA A 23 22.03 -19.49 0.92
N VAL A 24 21.78 -19.35 2.23
CA VAL A 24 22.77 -19.61 3.30
C VAL A 24 23.19 -21.09 3.32
N GLN A 25 22.25 -22.00 3.15
CA GLN A 25 22.54 -23.45 3.07
C GLN A 25 23.45 -23.82 1.90
N GLN A 26 23.53 -22.98 0.87
CA GLN A 26 24.41 -23.16 -0.28
C GLN A 26 25.81 -22.51 -0.09
N GLY A 27 26.21 -22.16 1.14
CA GLY A 27 27.51 -21.59 1.46
C GLY A 27 27.71 -20.11 1.13
N ARG A 28 26.62 -19.40 0.79
CA ARG A 28 26.67 -17.95 0.53
C ARG A 28 26.26 -17.19 1.81
N GLN A 29 27.15 -17.19 2.79
CA GLN A 29 26.85 -16.61 4.11
C GLN A 29 26.89 -15.08 4.12
N THR A 30 25.82 -14.48 4.69
CA THR A 30 25.86 -13.22 5.41
C THR A 30 25.03 -13.38 6.67
N ILE A 31 25.66 -13.59 7.80
CA ILE A 31 24.97 -13.76 9.09
C ILE A 31 24.33 -12.42 9.48
N GLY A 32 23.03 -12.42 9.71
CA GLY A 32 22.28 -11.25 10.22
C GLY A 32 21.88 -10.20 9.18
N MET A 33 22.15 -10.40 7.89
CA MET A 33 21.70 -9.53 6.80
C MET A 33 20.92 -10.30 5.76
N VAL A 34 19.99 -9.61 5.09
CA VAL A 34 19.24 -10.18 3.97
C VAL A 34 20.19 -10.35 2.78
N ASN A 35 20.24 -11.54 2.19
CA ASN A 35 21.08 -11.77 1.02
C ASN A 35 20.47 -11.05 -0.20
N PRO A 36 21.20 -10.12 -0.85
CA PRO A 36 20.69 -9.38 -2.00
C PRO A 36 20.23 -10.26 -3.16
N VAL A 37 20.89 -11.41 -3.38
CA VAL A 37 20.52 -12.37 -4.43
C VAL A 37 19.16 -13.02 -4.13
N SER A 38 18.86 -13.27 -2.85
CA SER A 38 17.58 -13.84 -2.42
C SER A 38 16.45 -12.85 -2.60
N LEU A 39 16.68 -11.57 -2.30
CA LEU A 39 15.72 -10.50 -2.55
C LEU A 39 15.41 -10.31 -4.04
N GLN A 40 16.38 -10.53 -4.93
CA GLN A 40 16.13 -10.46 -6.36
C GLN A 40 15.04 -11.45 -6.82
N LYS A 41 14.93 -12.63 -6.19
CA LYS A 41 13.88 -13.60 -6.54
C LYS A 41 12.50 -13.07 -6.15
N ALA A 42 12.36 -12.53 -4.94
CA ALA A 42 11.11 -11.91 -4.50
C ALA A 42 10.76 -10.68 -5.36
N LYS A 43 11.73 -9.81 -5.67
CA LYS A 43 11.57 -8.67 -6.58
C LYS A 43 11.11 -9.09 -7.96
N LYS A 44 11.70 -10.14 -8.54
CA LYS A 44 11.31 -10.67 -9.86
C LYS A 44 9.89 -11.21 -9.85
N LEU A 45 9.48 -11.93 -8.80
CA LEU A 45 8.12 -12.41 -8.65
C LEU A 45 7.14 -11.23 -8.58
N PHE A 46 7.40 -10.29 -7.67
CA PHE A 46 6.52 -9.14 -7.46
C PHE A 46 6.50 -8.20 -8.68
N GLY A 47 7.64 -7.96 -9.30
CA GLY A 47 7.76 -7.17 -10.53
C GLY A 47 7.25 -7.87 -11.80
N ALA A 48 6.73 -9.11 -11.70
CA ALA A 48 6.11 -9.79 -12.83
C ALA A 48 4.68 -9.30 -13.12
N ALA A 49 4.04 -8.57 -12.19
CA ALA A 49 2.72 -7.97 -12.38
C ALA A 49 2.71 -7.03 -13.59
N ARG A 50 1.82 -7.27 -14.54
CA ARG A 50 1.71 -6.48 -15.77
C ARG A 50 0.44 -6.76 -16.56
N CYS A 51 0.08 -5.81 -17.39
CA CYS A 51 -0.85 -6.05 -18.49
C CYS A 51 -0.07 -6.48 -19.75
N LEU A 52 -0.53 -7.51 -20.41
CA LEU A 52 0.04 -7.99 -21.67
C LEU A 52 -0.68 -7.35 -22.86
N ARG A 53 0.05 -7.15 -23.97
CA ARG A 53 -0.51 -6.56 -25.21
C ARG A 53 -1.73 -7.31 -25.75
N GLU A 54 -1.82 -8.61 -25.48
CA GLU A 54 -2.92 -9.47 -25.91
C GLU A 54 -4.19 -9.37 -25.04
N GLY A 55 -4.27 -8.40 -24.11
CA GLY A 55 -5.41 -8.19 -23.22
C GLY A 55 -5.51 -9.23 -22.09
N ARG A 56 -4.37 -9.69 -21.60
CA ARG A 56 -4.23 -10.51 -20.38
C ARG A 56 -3.55 -9.68 -19.30
N SER A 57 -3.81 -9.99 -18.03
CA SER A 57 -3.14 -9.30 -16.93
C SER A 57 -2.72 -10.27 -15.83
N LEU A 58 -1.63 -9.94 -15.16
CA LEU A 58 -1.23 -10.50 -13.88
C LEU A 58 -1.25 -9.37 -12.85
N THR A 59 -2.15 -9.48 -11.87
CA THR A 59 -2.21 -8.60 -10.71
C THR A 59 -1.66 -9.35 -9.50
N ILE A 60 -0.76 -8.72 -8.74
CA ILE A 60 -0.17 -9.33 -7.55
C ILE A 60 -0.52 -8.46 -6.34
N PHE A 61 -1.23 -9.04 -5.38
CA PHE A 61 -1.41 -8.47 -4.04
C PHE A 61 -0.45 -9.19 -3.09
N ALA A 62 0.44 -8.44 -2.47
CA ALA A 62 1.42 -8.98 -1.54
C ALA A 62 1.35 -8.27 -0.20
N VAL A 63 1.31 -9.05 0.88
CA VAL A 63 1.41 -8.54 2.25
C VAL A 63 2.89 -8.42 2.62
N MET A 64 3.26 -7.31 3.22
CA MET A 64 4.58 -7.09 3.81
C MET A 64 4.45 -6.73 5.29
N ASN A 65 5.30 -7.31 6.12
CA ASN A 65 5.38 -6.96 7.53
C ASN A 65 6.31 -5.75 7.69
N ILE A 66 5.81 -4.70 8.31
CA ILE A 66 6.54 -3.48 8.64
C ILE A 66 6.44 -3.24 10.15
N GLU A 67 7.38 -2.48 10.71
CA GLU A 67 7.38 -2.11 12.14
C GLU A 67 7.32 -3.32 13.10
N THR A 68 7.94 -4.44 12.71
CA THR A 68 7.99 -5.66 13.53
C THR A 68 9.07 -5.60 14.62
N GLY A 69 9.93 -4.59 14.62
CA GLY A 69 11.16 -4.52 15.42
C GLY A 69 12.31 -5.36 14.87
N SER A 70 12.12 -6.02 13.74
CA SER A 70 13.14 -6.82 13.04
C SER A 70 13.82 -6.00 11.95
N ARG A 71 15.11 -5.71 12.09
CA ARG A 71 15.89 -5.04 11.05
C ARG A 71 15.88 -5.77 9.70
N VAL A 72 15.72 -7.08 9.73
CA VAL A 72 15.60 -7.90 8.51
C VAL A 72 14.29 -7.60 7.79
N ASP A 73 13.19 -7.48 8.51
CA ASP A 73 11.88 -7.16 7.94
C ASP A 73 11.87 -5.75 7.35
N ASP A 74 12.42 -4.79 8.08
CA ASP A 74 12.53 -3.40 7.63
C ASP A 74 13.38 -3.29 6.35
N SER A 75 14.52 -4.01 6.29
CA SER A 75 15.37 -4.06 5.10
C SER A 75 14.66 -4.69 3.89
N ILE A 76 13.87 -5.76 4.11
CA ILE A 76 13.06 -6.39 3.05
C ILE A 76 11.99 -5.42 2.55
N ALA A 77 11.29 -4.75 3.46
CA ALA A 77 10.24 -3.81 3.12
C ALA A 77 10.79 -2.62 2.31
N GLU A 78 11.91 -2.03 2.75
CA GLU A 78 12.57 -0.92 2.06
C GLU A 78 12.99 -1.31 0.63
N ASP A 79 13.59 -2.49 0.49
CA ASP A 79 14.04 -3.00 -0.81
C ASP A 79 12.88 -3.30 -1.79
N LEU A 80 11.73 -3.69 -1.30
CA LEU A 80 10.55 -4.06 -2.12
C LEU A 80 9.61 -2.88 -2.38
N LYS A 81 9.64 -1.85 -1.52
CA LYS A 81 8.79 -0.65 -1.59
C LYS A 81 8.86 0.04 -2.97
N GLY A 82 10.04 0.09 -3.58
CA GLY A 82 10.22 0.66 -4.92
C GLY A 82 9.54 -0.13 -6.05
N THR A 83 9.23 -1.42 -5.83
CA THR A 83 8.66 -2.33 -6.85
C THR A 83 7.15 -2.23 -6.95
N ALA A 84 6.46 -1.90 -5.86
CA ALA A 84 5.01 -1.73 -5.85
C ALA A 84 4.58 -0.48 -6.64
N ASN A 85 3.44 -0.55 -7.32
CA ASN A 85 2.78 0.60 -7.93
C ASN A 85 1.63 1.15 -7.10
N MET A 86 1.19 0.44 -6.07
CA MET A 86 0.27 0.88 -5.04
C MET A 86 0.73 0.33 -3.69
N GLU A 87 0.66 1.15 -2.66
CA GLU A 87 0.95 0.77 -1.29
C GLU A 87 -0.23 1.16 -0.40
N LEU A 88 -0.74 0.20 0.37
CA LEU A 88 -1.76 0.42 1.39
C LEU A 88 -1.14 0.10 2.73
N VAL A 89 -0.97 1.12 3.56
CA VAL A 89 -0.32 1.03 4.86
C VAL A 89 -1.38 1.01 5.95
N LEU A 90 -1.29 0.03 6.85
CA LEU A 90 -2.16 -0.08 8.01
C LEU A 90 -1.50 0.54 9.24
N ASP A 91 -2.28 1.28 10.03
CA ASP A 91 -1.82 1.98 11.22
C ASP A 91 -2.06 1.13 12.47
N THR A 92 -0.98 0.81 13.17
CA THR A 92 -1.01 -0.03 14.38
C THR A 92 -1.71 0.66 15.54
N ALA A 93 -1.58 1.98 15.69
CA ALA A 93 -2.22 2.72 16.79
C ALA A 93 -3.73 2.78 16.59
N ALA A 94 -4.20 3.01 15.36
CA ALA A 94 -5.61 2.97 15.01
C ALA A 94 -6.22 1.58 15.24
N ALA A 95 -5.52 0.51 14.82
CA ALA A 95 -5.96 -0.86 15.04
C ALA A 95 -6.08 -1.19 16.53
N ARG A 96 -5.10 -0.78 17.36
CA ARG A 96 -5.15 -0.96 18.82
C ARG A 96 -6.28 -0.17 19.48
N ALA A 97 -6.67 0.96 18.91
CA ALA A 97 -7.81 1.75 19.35
C ALA A 97 -9.16 1.19 18.88
N GLY A 98 -9.18 0.05 18.16
CA GLY A 98 -10.40 -0.58 17.64
C GLY A 98 -11.00 0.14 16.43
N ILE A 99 -10.24 0.99 15.74
CA ILE A 99 -10.67 1.73 14.55
C ILE A 99 -10.38 0.88 13.31
N TYR A 100 -11.43 0.52 12.56
CA TYR A 100 -11.34 -0.32 11.36
C TYR A 100 -12.13 0.26 10.19
N PRO A 101 -11.59 0.16 8.96
CA PRO A 101 -10.25 -0.32 8.60
C PRO A 101 -9.16 0.68 9.03
N PRO A 102 -8.03 0.21 9.61
CA PRO A 102 -6.98 1.10 10.14
C PRO A 102 -6.04 1.58 9.02
N VAL A 103 -6.58 2.09 7.93
CA VAL A 103 -5.78 2.53 6.76
C VAL A 103 -5.16 3.89 7.03
N ASN A 104 -3.83 3.95 7.02
CA ASN A 104 -3.10 5.20 7.10
C ASN A 104 -3.13 5.91 5.74
N LEU A 105 -3.95 6.95 5.63
CA LEU A 105 -4.17 7.68 4.40
C LEU A 105 -2.91 8.40 3.90
N LEU A 106 -2.08 8.91 4.82
CA LEU A 106 -0.89 9.71 4.46
C LEU A 106 0.27 8.85 3.96
N LEU A 107 0.37 7.61 4.46
CA LEU A 107 1.42 6.67 4.07
C LEU A 107 0.99 5.77 2.91
N SER A 108 -0.31 5.71 2.62
CA SER A 108 -0.87 4.94 1.50
C SER A 108 -0.88 5.78 0.22
N GLY A 109 -0.68 5.13 -0.92
CA GLY A 109 -0.72 5.85 -2.18
C GLY A 109 -0.56 4.98 -3.41
N THR A 110 -0.83 5.57 -4.56
CA THR A 110 -0.71 4.96 -5.89
C THR A 110 0.27 5.76 -6.73
N LYS A 111 1.32 5.09 -7.23
CA LYS A 111 2.26 5.71 -8.18
C LYS A 111 1.56 5.95 -9.50
N ARG A 112 1.80 7.13 -10.10
CA ARG A 112 1.19 7.51 -11.37
C ARG A 112 -0.35 7.43 -11.37
N ALA A 113 -0.96 7.89 -10.27
CA ALA A 113 -2.42 7.91 -10.11
C ALA A 113 -3.13 8.65 -11.27
N GLU A 114 -2.45 9.62 -11.91
CA GLU A 114 -2.94 10.37 -13.07
C GLU A 114 -3.24 9.50 -14.30
N LEU A 115 -2.74 8.25 -14.34
CA LEU A 115 -3.03 7.32 -15.44
C LEU A 115 -4.35 6.57 -15.25
N ILE A 116 -4.92 6.56 -14.04
CA ILE A 116 -6.09 5.75 -13.68
C ILE A 116 -7.21 6.56 -13.02
N ALA A 117 -6.93 7.77 -12.56
CA ALA A 117 -7.89 8.65 -11.90
C ALA A 117 -8.16 9.90 -12.76
N SER A 118 -9.40 10.40 -12.71
CA SER A 118 -9.75 11.66 -13.35
C SER A 118 -9.14 12.85 -12.59
N LYS A 119 -9.11 14.02 -13.25
CA LYS A 119 -8.62 15.24 -12.60
C LYS A 119 -9.44 15.59 -11.36
N GLU A 120 -10.77 15.44 -11.43
CA GLU A 120 -11.64 15.69 -10.28
C GLU A 120 -11.35 14.75 -9.12
N GLN A 121 -11.05 13.47 -9.38
CA GLN A 121 -10.66 12.50 -8.36
C GLN A 121 -9.32 12.89 -7.71
N LEU A 122 -8.32 13.28 -8.50
CA LEU A 122 -7.02 13.72 -7.99
C LEU A 122 -7.15 15.00 -7.15
N ASP A 123 -7.92 15.96 -7.60
CA ASP A 123 -8.19 17.20 -6.86
C ASP A 123 -8.93 16.90 -5.54
N GLY A 124 -9.89 15.96 -5.55
CA GLY A 124 -10.59 15.51 -4.35
C GLY A 124 -9.68 14.81 -3.35
N ILE A 125 -8.82 13.90 -3.81
CA ILE A 125 -7.81 13.25 -2.97
C ILE A 125 -6.90 14.29 -2.33
N LYS A 126 -6.44 15.29 -3.10
CA LYS A 126 -5.61 16.39 -2.58
C LYS A 126 -6.33 17.17 -1.48
N LEU A 127 -7.60 17.51 -1.67
CA LEU A 127 -8.41 18.20 -0.68
C LEU A 127 -8.56 17.37 0.62
N ILE A 128 -8.80 16.06 0.52
CA ILE A 128 -8.85 15.16 1.68
C ILE A 128 -7.51 15.20 2.44
N HIS A 129 -6.39 15.12 1.73
CA HIS A 129 -5.07 15.21 2.34
C HIS A 129 -4.82 16.59 3.00
N GLU A 130 -5.25 17.69 2.39
CA GLU A 130 -5.15 19.03 2.97
C GLU A 130 -5.99 19.18 4.26
N MET A 131 -7.21 18.63 4.26
CA MET A 131 -8.12 18.71 5.40
C MET A 131 -7.70 17.83 6.58
N LEU A 132 -7.26 16.61 6.29
CA LEU A 132 -7.01 15.59 7.31
C LEU A 132 -5.52 15.37 7.60
N GLY A 133 -4.63 15.86 6.77
CA GLY A 133 -3.21 15.54 6.79
C GLY A 133 -2.43 16.07 8.02
N SER A 134 -2.99 17.01 8.77
CA SER A 134 -2.42 17.49 10.03
C SER A 134 -2.78 16.63 11.24
N LEU A 135 -3.74 15.70 11.08
CA LEU A 135 -4.27 14.87 12.14
C LEU A 135 -3.43 13.59 12.28
N ARG A 136 -3.38 13.05 13.50
CA ARG A 136 -2.86 11.69 13.73
C ARG A 136 -3.84 10.66 13.14
N ALA A 137 -3.34 9.49 12.76
CA ALA A 137 -4.16 8.44 12.14
C ALA A 137 -5.41 8.07 12.98
N VAL A 138 -5.27 8.01 14.31
CA VAL A 138 -6.38 7.71 15.24
C VAL A 138 -7.49 8.76 15.23
N ASP A 139 -7.19 9.99 14.85
CA ASP A 139 -8.16 11.09 14.76
C ASP A 139 -8.66 11.27 13.32
N MET A 140 -7.78 11.04 12.35
CA MET A 140 -8.04 11.18 10.91
C MET A 140 -9.00 10.12 10.38
N ILE A 141 -8.76 8.84 10.73
CA ILE A 141 -9.54 7.72 10.19
C ILE A 141 -11.02 7.82 10.55
N PRO A 142 -11.42 8.08 11.81
CA PRO A 142 -12.85 8.26 12.14
C PRO A 142 -13.50 9.41 11.39
N GLN A 143 -12.78 10.53 11.17
CA GLN A 143 -13.32 11.64 10.39
C GLN A 143 -13.54 11.25 8.93
N LEU A 144 -12.59 10.56 8.31
CA LEU A 144 -12.76 10.03 6.95
C LEU A 144 -13.94 9.06 6.85
N LEU A 145 -14.06 8.13 7.81
CA LEU A 145 -15.18 7.19 7.86
C LEU A 145 -16.52 7.92 8.00
N SER A 146 -16.59 8.93 8.86
CA SER A 146 -17.81 9.77 8.99
C SER A 146 -18.15 10.55 7.72
N MET A 147 -17.15 10.95 6.93
CA MET A 147 -17.39 11.56 5.60
C MET A 147 -17.95 10.53 4.62
N LEU A 148 -17.38 9.31 4.61
CA LEU A 148 -17.85 8.22 3.75
C LEU A 148 -19.27 7.78 4.10
N GLU A 149 -19.63 7.70 5.39
CA GLU A 149 -20.98 7.35 5.85
C GLU A 149 -22.04 8.37 5.42
N LYS A 150 -21.66 9.63 5.23
CA LYS A 150 -22.56 10.72 4.80
C LYS A 150 -22.72 10.79 3.29
N THR A 151 -22.04 9.93 2.54
CA THR A 151 -22.03 9.93 1.08
C THR A 151 -22.48 8.59 0.54
N SER A 152 -23.18 8.60 -0.59
CA SER A 152 -23.71 7.38 -1.22
C SER A 152 -22.70 6.66 -2.10
N ASN A 153 -21.70 7.39 -2.62
CA ASN A 153 -20.63 6.88 -3.49
C ASN A 153 -19.49 7.90 -3.57
N ASN A 154 -18.41 7.55 -4.28
CA ASN A 154 -17.25 8.41 -4.43
C ASN A 154 -17.53 9.72 -5.18
N GLU A 155 -18.48 9.74 -6.11
CA GLU A 155 -18.85 10.97 -6.84
C GLU A 155 -19.53 11.96 -5.91
N ASP A 156 -20.46 11.50 -5.08
CA ASP A 156 -21.09 12.31 -4.02
C ASP A 156 -20.05 12.83 -3.01
N LEU A 157 -19.08 11.98 -2.64
CA LEU A 157 -17.97 12.42 -1.77
C LEU A 157 -17.18 13.57 -2.41
N LEU A 158 -16.83 13.46 -3.69
CA LEU A 158 -16.06 14.48 -4.41
C LEU A 158 -16.79 15.81 -4.54
N VAL A 159 -18.12 15.80 -4.59
CA VAL A 159 -18.93 17.03 -4.55
C VAL A 159 -18.89 17.63 -3.15
N ARG A 160 -19.24 16.85 -2.13
CA ARG A 160 -19.36 17.34 -0.74
C ARG A 160 -18.03 17.76 -0.12
N ILE A 161 -16.91 17.14 -0.52
CA ILE A 161 -15.59 17.48 0.04
C ILE A 161 -15.21 18.94 -0.26
N LYS A 162 -15.65 19.49 -1.38
CA LYS A 162 -15.41 20.89 -1.75
C LYS A 162 -16.15 21.83 -0.79
N ASP A 163 -17.38 21.51 -0.46
CA ASP A 163 -18.20 22.30 0.47
C ASP A 163 -17.63 22.22 1.89
N TRP A 164 -17.24 21.02 2.35
CA TRP A 164 -16.60 20.84 3.65
C TRP A 164 -15.26 21.56 3.74
N ALA A 165 -14.43 21.51 2.70
CA ALA A 165 -13.17 22.24 2.67
C ALA A 165 -13.36 23.76 2.72
N ALA A 166 -14.41 24.29 2.10
CA ALA A 166 -14.76 25.70 2.17
C ALA A 166 -15.18 26.13 3.59
N LEU A 167 -15.94 25.30 4.30
CA LEU A 167 -16.37 25.54 5.67
C LEU A 167 -15.21 25.53 6.69
N MET A 168 -14.17 24.70 6.46
CA MET A 168 -13.00 24.63 7.35
C MET A 168 -12.01 25.80 7.18
N LYS A 169 -12.13 26.59 6.11
CA LYS A 169 -11.28 27.77 5.84
C LYS A 169 -11.85 29.08 6.39
N GLN A 170 -13.06 29.05 6.96
CA GLN A 170 -13.72 30.19 7.66
C GLN A 170 -13.42 30.14 9.15
#